data_27b7ae1898c87be2a6292ca1d15bcf52
#
_entry.id   27b7ae1898c87be2a6292ca1d15bcf52
#
_cell.length_a   1.000
_cell.length_b   1.000
_cell.length_c   1.000
_cell.angle_alpha   90.00
_cell.angle_beta   90.00
_cell.angle_gamma   90.00
#
_symmetry.space_group_name_H-M   'P 1'
#
loop_
_entity.id
_entity.type
_entity.pdbx_description
1 polymer ?
#
loop_
_entity_poly.entity_id
_entity_poly.type
_entity_poly.pdbx_seq_one_letter_code
_entity_poly.pdbx_strand_id
1 'polypeptide(L)'
;SLLPMTTGHGIIYITAIDTWLDKPIIGSGIKSFRVKCLKKLYLPNRICESHPHNYYLEILNDSGVVGTLLLILTIGYLLIKKFINHLNFKIKYDSNNLIFYAIFLDLIVELFPLKSSGSFFSTSNAAFIFFLIGLLLNIDRIFKKN
;
A
#
# COMPACT_ATOMS: atom_id res chain seq x y z
N SER A 1 22.57 9.23 -2.70
CA SER A 1 21.35 8.50 -3.08
C SER A 1 20.56 8.18 -1.82
N LEU A 2 19.27 8.56 -1.80
CA LEU A 2 18.36 8.38 -0.66
C LEU A 2 18.04 6.90 -0.35
N LEU A 3 18.41 5.99 -1.22
CA LEU A 3 18.31 4.55 -1.00
C LEU A 3 19.67 3.95 -1.29
N PRO A 4 20.36 3.39 -0.29
CA PRO A 4 21.59 2.66 -0.53
C PRO A 4 21.25 1.38 -1.32
N MET A 5 21.46 1.45 -2.63
CA MET A 5 21.24 0.33 -3.57
C MET A 5 22.07 -0.93 -3.25
N THR A 6 22.92 -0.84 -2.24
CA THR A 6 23.81 -1.92 -1.75
C THR A 6 23.23 -2.65 -0.54
N THR A 7 22.11 -2.20 0.03
CA THR A 7 21.45 -2.91 1.16
C THR A 7 20.50 -3.97 0.65
N GLY A 8 20.20 -4.98 1.47
CA GLY A 8 19.31 -6.08 1.11
C GLY A 8 17.95 -5.60 0.55
N HIS A 9 17.32 -4.61 1.17
CA HIS A 9 16.05 -4.04 0.67
C HIS A 9 16.20 -3.30 -0.65
N GLY A 10 17.28 -2.52 -0.83
CA GLY A 10 17.53 -1.82 -2.10
C GLY A 10 17.70 -2.79 -3.28
N ILE A 11 18.41 -3.90 -3.05
CA ILE A 11 18.61 -4.96 -4.05
C ILE A 11 17.27 -5.62 -4.42
N ILE A 12 16.40 -5.89 -3.44
CA ILE A 12 15.08 -6.47 -3.67
C ILE A 12 14.20 -5.50 -4.49
N TYR A 13 14.25 -4.19 -4.21
CA TYR A 13 13.50 -3.17 -4.95
C TYR A 13 13.93 -3.11 -6.43
N ILE A 14 15.25 -3.15 -6.69
CA ILE A 14 15.75 -3.21 -8.07
C ILE A 14 15.28 -4.49 -8.76
N THR A 15 15.35 -5.63 -8.08
CA THR A 15 14.85 -6.91 -8.62
C THR A 15 13.34 -6.84 -8.92
N ALA A 16 12.56 -6.15 -8.08
CA ALA A 16 11.14 -5.96 -8.30
C ALA A 16 10.85 -5.07 -9.51
N ILE A 17 11.63 -4.01 -9.71
CA ILE A 17 11.52 -3.16 -10.90
C ILE A 17 11.85 -3.94 -12.17
N ASP A 18 12.95 -4.72 -12.17
CA ASP A 18 13.32 -5.54 -13.32
C ASP A 18 12.25 -6.60 -13.65
N THR A 19 11.59 -7.13 -12.61
CA THR A 19 10.52 -8.11 -12.77
C THR A 19 9.25 -7.46 -13.33
N TRP A 20 8.92 -6.26 -12.86
CA TRP A 20 7.78 -5.49 -13.36
C TRP A 20 7.94 -5.11 -14.83
N LEU A 21 9.14 -4.74 -15.27
CA LEU A 21 9.42 -4.36 -16.66
C LEU A 21 9.12 -5.46 -17.69
N ASP A 22 8.99 -6.73 -17.27
CA ASP A 22 8.55 -7.80 -18.17
C ASP A 22 7.09 -7.67 -18.61
N LYS A 23 6.23 -7.07 -17.75
CA LYS A 23 4.79 -6.82 -18.02
C LYS A 23 4.32 -5.53 -17.36
N PRO A 24 4.77 -4.35 -17.83
CA PRO A 24 4.59 -3.11 -17.10
C PRO A 24 3.15 -2.61 -17.05
N ILE A 25 2.32 -2.90 -18.03
CA ILE A 25 0.97 -2.33 -18.17
C ILE A 25 -0.03 -3.06 -17.26
N ILE A 26 -0.13 -4.37 -17.38
CA ILE A 26 -1.16 -5.20 -16.72
C ILE A 26 -0.61 -6.11 -15.61
N GLY A 27 0.71 -6.09 -15.40
CA GLY A 27 1.38 -6.93 -14.42
C GLY A 27 1.41 -8.41 -14.79
N SER A 28 1.80 -9.21 -13.83
CA SER A 28 2.08 -10.64 -14.03
C SER A 28 1.15 -11.57 -13.24
N GLY A 29 0.20 -11.01 -12.50
CA GLY A 29 -0.73 -11.73 -11.63
C GLY A 29 -0.32 -11.71 -10.16
N ILE A 30 -1.29 -11.97 -9.28
CA ILE A 30 -1.13 -11.90 -7.83
C ILE A 30 0.01 -12.81 -7.36
N LYS A 31 0.89 -12.26 -6.50
CA LYS A 31 2.06 -12.94 -5.93
C LYS A 31 3.03 -13.48 -6.99
N SER A 32 3.06 -12.86 -8.17
CA SER A 32 3.92 -13.28 -9.28
C SER A 32 5.41 -13.03 -9.03
N PHE A 33 5.76 -12.04 -8.21
CA PHE A 33 7.14 -11.67 -7.92
C PHE A 33 7.99 -12.87 -7.49
N ARG A 34 7.55 -13.64 -6.48
CA ARG A 34 8.28 -14.80 -5.92
C ARG A 34 8.69 -15.89 -6.94
N VAL A 35 8.00 -15.95 -8.09
CA VAL A 35 8.32 -16.90 -9.16
C VAL A 35 9.18 -16.24 -10.22
N LYS A 36 8.88 -14.99 -10.55
CA LYS A 36 9.52 -14.28 -11.65
C LYS A 36 10.87 -13.68 -11.28
N CYS A 37 11.08 -13.29 -10.02
CA CYS A 37 12.37 -12.80 -9.55
C CYS A 37 13.49 -13.84 -9.72
N LEU A 38 13.18 -15.13 -9.67
CA LEU A 38 14.15 -16.19 -9.92
C LEU A 38 14.81 -16.07 -11.31
N LYS A 39 14.03 -15.59 -12.29
CA LYS A 39 14.51 -15.35 -13.65
C LYS A 39 15.43 -14.15 -13.78
N LYS A 40 15.58 -13.35 -12.74
CA LYS A 40 16.44 -12.15 -12.73
C LYS A 40 17.76 -12.36 -11.99
N LEU A 41 17.95 -13.51 -11.36
CA LEU A 41 19.17 -13.83 -10.59
C LEU A 41 20.44 -13.91 -11.43
N TYR A 42 20.34 -13.98 -12.76
CA TYR A 42 21.49 -13.88 -13.66
C TYR A 42 22.06 -12.46 -13.74
N LEU A 43 21.29 -11.44 -13.35
CA LEU A 43 21.75 -10.07 -13.28
C LEU A 43 22.57 -9.85 -12.01
N PRO A 44 23.64 -9.02 -12.05
CA PRO A 44 24.45 -8.76 -10.87
C PRO A 44 23.62 -8.07 -9.78
N ASN A 45 23.91 -8.43 -8.54
CA ASN A 45 23.26 -7.84 -7.36
C ASN A 45 21.72 -7.93 -7.41
N ARG A 46 21.18 -9.12 -7.64
CA ARG A 46 19.73 -9.40 -7.55
C ARG A 46 19.47 -10.48 -6.51
N ILE A 47 18.42 -10.28 -5.73
CA ILE A 47 17.94 -11.22 -4.70
C ILE A 47 16.47 -11.47 -4.93
N CYS A 48 16.05 -12.71 -4.80
CA CYS A 48 14.66 -13.12 -4.92
C CYS A 48 14.10 -13.51 -3.57
N GLU A 49 12.99 -12.89 -3.20
CA GLU A 49 12.27 -13.10 -1.94
C GLU A 49 10.79 -13.44 -2.23
N SER A 50 10.05 -13.78 -1.18
CA SER A 50 8.62 -14.10 -1.30
C SER A 50 7.77 -12.91 -1.76
N HIS A 51 8.21 -11.69 -1.47
CA HIS A 51 7.56 -10.42 -1.85
C HIS A 51 8.60 -9.27 -1.85
N PRO A 52 8.30 -8.14 -2.50
CA PRO A 52 9.26 -7.03 -2.66
C PRO A 52 9.53 -6.19 -1.40
N HIS A 53 8.93 -6.47 -0.25
CA HIS A 53 8.99 -5.66 0.98
C HIS A 53 8.51 -4.21 0.80
N ASN A 54 7.66 -3.96 -0.19
CA ASN A 54 6.99 -2.69 -0.43
C ASN A 54 5.68 -2.96 -1.17
N TYR A 55 4.58 -2.44 -0.63
CA TYR A 55 3.23 -2.66 -1.18
C TYR A 55 3.10 -2.21 -2.63
N TYR A 56 3.64 -1.04 -2.95
CA TYR A 56 3.50 -0.47 -4.30
C TYR A 56 4.28 -1.26 -5.33
N LEU A 57 5.48 -1.72 -5.00
CA LEU A 57 6.27 -2.59 -5.87
C LEU A 57 5.61 -3.96 -6.06
N GLU A 58 4.95 -4.50 -5.02
CA GLU A 58 4.20 -5.76 -5.16
C GLU A 58 2.99 -5.57 -6.07
N ILE A 59 2.16 -4.55 -5.80
CA ILE A 59 0.97 -4.25 -6.62
C ILE A 59 1.37 -3.97 -8.07
N LEU A 60 2.48 -3.25 -8.28
CA LEU A 60 3.01 -2.92 -9.60
C LEU A 60 3.43 -4.19 -10.36
N ASN A 61 4.10 -5.13 -9.70
CA ASN A 61 4.43 -6.44 -10.31
C ASN A 61 3.19 -7.26 -10.64
N ASP A 62 2.20 -7.24 -9.75
CA ASP A 62 1.04 -8.12 -9.84
C ASP A 62 -0.02 -7.60 -10.82
N SER A 63 -0.29 -6.29 -10.81
CA SER A 63 -1.37 -5.66 -11.58
C SER A 63 -0.91 -4.60 -12.59
N GLY A 64 0.39 -4.35 -12.68
CA GLY A 64 0.99 -3.34 -13.56
C GLY A 64 0.58 -1.91 -13.19
N VAL A 65 0.94 -0.97 -14.07
CA VAL A 65 0.61 0.46 -13.88
C VAL A 65 -0.89 0.69 -13.80
N VAL A 66 -1.67 0.00 -14.63
CA VAL A 66 -3.14 0.18 -14.67
C VAL A 66 -3.79 -0.18 -13.34
N GLY A 67 -3.53 -1.38 -12.81
CA GLY A 67 -4.11 -1.80 -11.53
C GLY A 67 -3.59 -0.99 -10.35
N THR A 68 -2.31 -0.62 -10.37
CA THR A 68 -1.71 0.22 -9.33
C THR A 68 -2.35 1.60 -9.29
N LEU A 69 -2.52 2.25 -10.44
CA LEU A 69 -3.18 3.56 -10.52
C LEU A 69 -4.64 3.49 -10.08
N LEU A 70 -5.39 2.48 -10.51
CA LEU A 70 -6.78 2.30 -10.09
C LEU A 70 -6.90 2.15 -8.58
N LEU A 71 -6.03 1.37 -7.96
CA LEU A 71 -6.03 1.16 -6.51
C LEU A 71 -5.65 2.44 -5.76
N ILE A 72 -4.58 3.12 -6.17
CA ILE A 72 -4.13 4.38 -5.54
C ILE A 72 -5.20 5.46 -5.67
N LEU A 73 -5.78 5.63 -6.87
CA LEU A 73 -6.84 6.63 -7.10
C LEU A 73 -8.09 6.32 -6.28
N THR A 74 -8.49 5.05 -6.19
CA THR A 74 -9.67 4.65 -5.41
C THR A 74 -9.47 4.89 -3.92
N ILE A 75 -8.39 4.38 -3.33
CA ILE A 75 -8.10 4.56 -1.91
C ILE A 75 -7.87 6.05 -1.62
N GLY A 76 -7.06 6.73 -2.43
CA GLY A 76 -6.78 8.16 -2.28
C GLY A 76 -8.06 9.01 -2.33
N TYR A 77 -8.94 8.75 -3.29
CA TYR A 77 -10.24 9.43 -3.39
C TYR A 77 -11.09 9.22 -2.13
N LEU A 78 -11.19 7.98 -1.65
CA LEU A 78 -11.97 7.66 -0.45
C LEU A 78 -11.43 8.39 0.79
N LEU A 79 -10.11 8.36 1.00
CA LEU A 79 -9.45 9.01 2.12
C LEU A 79 -9.59 10.54 2.07
N ILE A 80 -9.31 11.14 0.92
CA ILE A 80 -9.41 12.60 0.70
C ILE A 80 -10.85 13.07 0.90
N LYS A 81 -11.81 12.42 0.25
CA LYS A 81 -13.23 12.76 0.38
C LYS A 81 -13.69 12.68 1.83
N LYS A 82 -13.30 11.61 2.54
CA LYS A 82 -13.67 11.44 3.94
C LYS A 82 -13.03 12.50 4.83
N PHE A 83 -11.77 12.84 4.59
CA PHE A 83 -11.06 13.88 5.32
C PHE A 83 -11.68 15.26 5.12
N ILE A 84 -11.97 15.66 3.86
CA ILE A 84 -12.62 16.94 3.54
C ILE A 84 -14.00 17.02 4.20
N ASN A 85 -14.79 15.95 4.12
CA ASN A 85 -16.10 15.92 4.76
C ASN A 85 -15.99 16.06 6.28
N HIS A 86 -14.99 15.45 6.90
CA HIS A 86 -14.75 15.57 8.33
C HIS A 86 -14.38 17.01 8.74
N LEU A 87 -13.54 17.70 7.95
CA LEU A 87 -13.16 19.11 8.19
C LEU A 87 -14.34 20.08 8.06
N ASN A 88 -15.27 19.80 7.14
CA ASN A 88 -16.47 20.65 6.95
C ASN A 88 -17.51 20.51 8.08
N PHE A 89 -17.48 19.41 8.81
CA PHE A 89 -18.23 19.30 10.07
C PHE A 89 -17.48 20.06 11.14
N LYS A 90 -18.09 21.15 11.71
CA LYS A 90 -17.50 21.98 12.76
C LYS A 90 -16.80 21.11 13.80
N ILE A 91 -15.48 21.26 13.85
CA ILE A 91 -14.61 20.49 14.75
C ILE A 91 -14.97 20.90 16.18
N LYS A 92 -15.84 20.13 16.82
CA LYS A 92 -16.03 20.16 18.26
C LYS A 92 -14.98 19.21 18.84
N TYR A 93 -14.29 19.64 19.89
CA TYR A 93 -13.35 18.77 20.61
C TYR A 93 -14.17 17.64 21.26
N ASP A 94 -14.21 16.48 20.56
CA ASP A 94 -14.98 15.32 20.95
C ASP A 94 -14.11 14.05 20.74
N SER A 95 -14.30 13.05 21.57
CA SER A 95 -13.61 11.76 21.47
C SER A 95 -13.72 11.12 20.08
N ASN A 96 -14.80 11.39 19.36
CA ASN A 96 -15.04 10.89 18.02
C ASN A 96 -14.03 11.45 16.99
N ASN A 97 -13.65 12.74 17.15
CA ASN A 97 -12.63 13.36 16.31
C ASN A 97 -11.25 12.77 16.57
N LEU A 98 -10.93 12.45 17.83
CA LEU A 98 -9.67 11.81 18.18
C LEU A 98 -9.54 10.42 17.52
N ILE A 99 -10.61 9.62 17.56
CA ILE A 99 -10.64 8.30 16.93
C ILE A 99 -10.54 8.42 15.41
N PHE A 100 -11.21 9.40 14.79
CA PHE A 100 -11.08 9.66 13.36
C PHE A 100 -9.62 9.92 12.97
N TYR A 101 -8.95 10.85 13.65
CA TYR A 101 -7.56 11.19 13.36
C TYR A 101 -6.60 10.03 13.64
N ALA A 102 -6.85 9.24 14.69
CA ALA A 102 -6.03 8.07 14.98
C ALA A 102 -6.09 7.05 13.83
N ILE A 103 -7.28 6.68 13.36
CA ILE A 103 -7.45 5.74 12.23
C ILE A 103 -6.89 6.33 10.94
N PHE A 104 -7.12 7.62 10.69
CA PHE A 104 -6.65 8.28 9.48
C PHE A 104 -5.12 8.32 9.42
N LEU A 105 -4.45 8.69 10.52
CA LEU A 105 -2.99 8.71 10.61
C LEU A 105 -2.39 7.31 10.51
N ASP A 106 -3.02 6.30 11.13
CA ASP A 106 -2.57 4.91 11.01
C ASP A 106 -2.61 4.44 9.54
N LEU A 107 -3.67 4.76 8.81
CA LEU A 107 -3.74 4.48 7.36
C LEU A 107 -2.67 5.23 6.55
N ILE A 108 -2.36 6.49 6.88
CA ILE A 108 -1.28 7.24 6.22
C ILE A 108 0.08 6.58 6.47
N VAL A 109 0.35 6.16 7.71
CA VAL A 109 1.60 5.47 8.07
C VAL A 109 1.67 4.10 7.43
N GLU A 110 0.56 3.34 7.44
CA GLU A 110 0.52 2.00 6.86
C GLU A 110 0.72 2.02 5.34
N LEU A 111 0.11 2.99 4.65
CA LEU A 111 0.20 3.17 3.21
C LEU A 111 1.37 4.07 2.77
N PHE A 112 2.31 4.37 3.68
CA PHE A 112 3.44 5.24 3.32
C PHE A 112 4.36 4.58 2.28
N PRO A 113 4.61 5.22 1.12
CA PRO A 113 5.24 4.55 -0.04
C PRO A 113 6.71 4.13 0.19
N LEU A 114 7.42 4.77 1.11
CA LEU A 114 8.82 4.43 1.42
C LEU A 114 8.96 3.44 2.59
N LYS A 115 7.86 3.00 3.17
CA LYS A 115 7.86 2.03 4.25
C LYS A 115 8.24 0.65 3.71
N SER A 116 9.16 -0.03 4.41
CA SER A 116 9.31 -1.47 4.23
C SER A 116 8.11 -2.17 4.85
N SER A 117 7.47 -3.03 4.10
CA SER A 117 6.21 -3.68 4.47
C SER A 117 6.22 -5.16 4.17
N GLY A 118 5.28 -5.89 4.75
CA GLY A 118 4.97 -7.25 4.35
C GLY A 118 4.32 -7.32 2.96
N SER A 119 3.74 -8.47 2.62
CA SER A 119 2.96 -8.60 1.39
C SER A 119 1.59 -7.91 1.54
N PHE A 120 1.24 -7.04 0.59
CA PHE A 120 -0.08 -6.38 0.54
C PHE A 120 -1.21 -7.41 0.43
N PHE A 121 -1.01 -8.43 -0.40
CA PHE A 121 -1.99 -9.50 -0.62
C PHE A 121 -1.88 -10.65 0.41
N SER A 122 -1.23 -10.42 1.56
CA SER A 122 -1.38 -11.34 2.69
C SER A 122 -2.74 -11.13 3.36
N THR A 123 -3.35 -12.21 3.85
CA THR A 123 -4.66 -12.14 4.50
C THR A 123 -4.66 -11.16 5.68
N SER A 124 -3.61 -11.15 6.49
CA SER A 124 -3.48 -10.25 7.65
C SER A 124 -3.38 -8.78 7.25
N ASN A 125 -2.49 -8.43 6.32
CA ASN A 125 -2.29 -7.03 5.94
C ASN A 125 -3.49 -6.48 5.17
N ALA A 126 -4.01 -7.25 4.20
CA ALA A 126 -5.21 -6.84 3.47
C ALA A 126 -6.41 -6.67 4.42
N ALA A 127 -6.66 -7.62 5.31
CA ALA A 127 -7.76 -7.53 6.27
C ALA A 127 -7.60 -6.31 7.17
N PHE A 128 -6.40 -6.03 7.68
CA PHE A 128 -6.11 -4.87 8.53
C PHE A 128 -6.39 -3.54 7.81
N ILE A 129 -5.81 -3.37 6.61
CA ILE A 129 -5.97 -2.13 5.82
C ILE A 129 -7.45 -1.89 5.47
N PHE A 130 -8.14 -2.90 4.93
CA PHE A 130 -9.55 -2.74 4.53
C PHE A 130 -10.49 -2.61 5.73
N PHE A 131 -10.17 -3.21 6.87
CA PHE A 131 -10.89 -3.01 8.12
C PHE A 131 -10.77 -1.55 8.59
N LEU A 132 -9.57 -0.98 8.60
CA LEU A 132 -9.37 0.43 8.96
C LEU A 132 -10.09 1.38 8.00
N ILE A 133 -10.03 1.12 6.69
CA ILE A 133 -10.80 1.90 5.70
C ILE A 133 -12.30 1.80 6.00
N GLY A 134 -12.80 0.60 6.26
CA GLY A 134 -14.21 0.37 6.61
C GLY A 134 -14.64 1.11 7.88
N LEU A 135 -13.82 1.10 8.93
CA LEU A 135 -14.05 1.88 10.16
C LEU A 135 -14.06 3.37 9.86
N LEU A 136 -13.06 3.89 9.14
CA LEU A 136 -12.96 5.30 8.81
C LEU A 136 -14.19 5.79 8.03
N LEU A 137 -14.65 5.02 7.05
CA LEU A 137 -15.81 5.39 6.24
C LEU A 137 -17.10 5.43 7.03
N ASN A 138 -17.25 4.56 8.04
CA ASN A 138 -18.48 4.42 8.83
C ASN A 138 -18.43 5.11 10.19
N ILE A 139 -17.36 5.79 10.55
CA ILE A 139 -17.16 6.38 11.88
C ILE A 139 -18.32 7.29 12.30
N ASP A 140 -18.84 8.11 11.39
CA ASP A 140 -19.96 9.03 11.67
C ASP A 140 -21.25 8.27 12.00
N ARG A 141 -21.45 7.07 11.46
CA ARG A 141 -22.61 6.24 11.74
C ARG A 141 -22.49 5.53 13.08
N ILE A 142 -21.27 5.10 13.42
CA ILE A 142 -20.99 4.37 14.67
C ILE A 142 -21.25 5.29 15.86
N PHE A 143 -20.82 6.56 15.77
CA PHE A 143 -20.90 7.52 16.87
C PHE A 143 -22.12 8.45 16.84
N LYS A 144 -22.92 8.44 15.78
CA LYS A 144 -24.15 9.24 15.67
C LYS A 144 -25.33 8.65 16.49
N LYS A 145 -25.15 7.49 17.09
CA LYS A 145 -26.18 6.75 17.85
C LYS A 145 -26.23 7.08 19.34
N ASN A 146 -25.42 8.04 19.79
CA ASN A 146 -25.44 8.59 21.15
C ASN A 146 -25.71 10.10 21.07
#